data_a47b0621c6e9df643eaca42189ea4d7f
#
_entry.id   a47b0621c6e9df643eaca42189ea4d7f
#
_cell.length_a   1.000
_cell.length_b   1.000
_cell.length_c   1.000
_cell.angle_alpha   90.00
_cell.angle_beta   90.00
_cell.angle_gamma   90.00
#
_symmetry.space_group_name_H-M   'P 1'
#
loop_
_entity.id
_entity.type
_entity.pdbx_description
1 polymer ?
#
loop_
_entity_poly.entity_id
_entity_poly.type
_entity_poly.pdbx_seq_one_letter_code
_entity_poly.pdbx_strand_id
1 'polypeptide(L)'
;MALLTPLTRDEVAPDLVSLWDECERVYPDFRHLWATMAHSPIVIRHVWGQLLDLKRESPVDARHFEIAILVVSHVTRCDYCVSHHTPRALGTGLTTAQVEYLATVGGASVDANGTVGQHPGFDGDESLVIDLARFILWAGMRAPAAGVAPRVVHDLRRRLFDRLAARFSPRQIEELIWRTTQCVAFNWHNDLLELDPEAEVTLVTRDANHG
;
A
#
# COMPACT_ATOMS: atom_id res chain seq x y z
N MET A 1 19.81 -11.08 1.90
CA MET A 1 20.63 -9.90 1.54
C MET A 1 20.11 -9.38 0.21
N ALA A 2 19.72 -8.12 0.17
CA ALA A 2 19.10 -7.52 -1.02
C ALA A 2 19.95 -7.72 -2.28
N LEU A 3 19.29 -7.99 -3.41
CA LEU A 3 19.97 -8.20 -4.71
C LEU A 3 20.58 -6.91 -5.26
N LEU A 4 20.07 -5.75 -4.86
CA LEU A 4 20.62 -4.44 -5.13
C LEU A 4 20.91 -3.74 -3.81
N THR A 5 22.19 -3.53 -3.49
CA THR A 5 22.61 -2.93 -2.21
C THR A 5 22.11 -1.49 -2.11
N PRO A 6 21.42 -1.11 -1.01
CA PRO A 6 21.05 0.28 -0.79
C PRO A 6 22.29 1.20 -0.80
N LEU A 7 22.16 2.38 -1.41
CA LEU A 7 23.23 3.39 -1.39
C LEU A 7 23.41 3.96 0.03
N THR A 8 24.60 4.48 0.26
CA THR A 8 24.89 5.37 1.38
C THR A 8 24.73 6.84 0.95
N ARG A 9 24.66 7.75 1.92
CA ARG A 9 24.52 9.19 1.64
C ARG A 9 25.66 9.76 0.78
N ASP A 10 26.87 9.23 0.95
CA ASP A 10 28.07 9.71 0.22
C ASP A 10 28.12 9.20 -1.24
N GLU A 11 27.32 8.20 -1.56
CA GLU A 11 27.23 7.63 -2.91
C GLU A 11 26.13 8.28 -3.75
N VAL A 12 25.24 9.05 -3.11
CA VAL A 12 24.12 9.68 -3.82
C VAL A 12 24.57 10.90 -4.61
N ALA A 13 23.96 11.14 -5.77
CA ALA A 13 24.27 12.32 -6.60
C ALA A 13 24.05 13.63 -5.81
N PRO A 14 24.94 14.64 -5.96
CA PRO A 14 24.89 15.87 -5.14
C PRO A 14 23.54 16.61 -5.17
N ASP A 15 22.84 16.58 -6.30
CA ASP A 15 21.54 17.20 -6.48
C ASP A 15 20.37 16.44 -5.80
N LEU A 16 20.66 15.25 -5.27
CA LEU A 16 19.69 14.44 -4.53
C LEU A 16 19.90 14.48 -3.00
N VAL A 17 20.98 15.08 -2.53
CA VAL A 17 21.32 15.09 -1.08
C VAL A 17 20.19 15.68 -0.24
N SER A 18 19.57 16.78 -0.67
CA SER A 18 18.45 17.39 0.08
C SER A 18 17.23 16.46 0.14
N LEU A 19 16.94 15.75 -0.93
CA LEU A 19 15.85 14.77 -0.95
C LEU A 19 16.18 13.56 -0.07
N TRP A 20 17.42 13.10 -0.10
CA TRP A 20 17.93 12.05 0.78
C TRP A 20 17.71 12.41 2.26
N ASP A 21 18.19 13.58 2.67
CA ASP A 21 18.07 14.05 4.05
C ASP A 21 16.60 14.19 4.47
N GLU A 22 15.72 14.56 3.56
CA GLU A 22 14.28 14.63 3.82
C GLU A 22 13.66 13.23 3.95
N CYS A 23 14.01 12.28 3.10
CA CYS A 23 13.57 10.88 3.21
C CYS A 23 14.01 10.29 4.55
N GLU A 24 15.26 10.49 4.93
CA GLU A 24 15.79 9.99 6.20
C GLU A 24 15.07 10.60 7.43
N ARG A 25 14.68 11.87 7.35
CA ARG A 25 13.93 12.54 8.42
C ARG A 25 12.47 12.08 8.51
N VAL A 26 11.80 11.83 7.37
CA VAL A 26 10.35 11.55 7.31
C VAL A 26 10.02 10.07 7.32
N TYR A 27 10.89 9.27 6.71
CA TYR A 27 10.73 7.83 6.50
C TYR A 27 12.00 7.04 6.88
N PRO A 28 12.55 7.21 8.09
CA PRO A 28 13.78 6.51 8.50
C PRO A 28 13.61 4.99 8.48
N ASP A 29 12.41 4.52 8.77
CA ASP A 29 12.01 3.12 8.80
C ASP A 29 11.85 2.48 7.41
N PHE A 30 12.00 3.23 6.30
CA PHE A 30 12.01 2.71 4.92
C PHE A 30 13.35 2.95 4.21
N ARG A 31 14.43 3.01 4.98
CA ARG A 31 15.74 3.40 4.46
C ARG A 31 16.23 2.48 3.34
N HIS A 32 16.10 1.17 3.52
CA HIS A 32 16.54 0.22 2.51
C HIS A 32 15.80 0.41 1.19
N LEU A 33 14.52 0.71 1.24
CA LEU A 33 13.70 0.92 0.05
C LEU A 33 14.11 2.19 -0.71
N TRP A 34 14.09 3.37 -0.04
CA TRP A 34 14.39 4.61 -0.76
C TRP A 34 15.88 4.75 -1.09
N ALA A 35 16.79 4.19 -0.30
CA ALA A 35 18.21 4.17 -0.62
C ALA A 35 18.53 3.25 -1.80
N THR A 36 17.80 2.15 -1.97
CA THR A 36 17.88 1.31 -3.16
C THR A 36 17.34 2.04 -4.41
N MET A 37 16.20 2.72 -4.28
CA MET A 37 15.64 3.52 -5.39
C MET A 37 16.54 4.69 -5.80
N ALA A 38 17.43 5.15 -4.91
CA ALA A 38 18.36 6.24 -5.18
C ALA A 38 19.44 5.91 -6.24
N HIS A 39 19.61 4.63 -6.61
CA HIS A 39 20.39 4.27 -7.80
C HIS A 39 19.86 4.93 -9.08
N SER A 40 18.58 5.28 -9.11
CA SER A 40 17.97 6.05 -10.19
C SER A 40 17.54 7.44 -9.70
N PRO A 41 18.23 8.51 -10.09
CA PRO A 41 17.82 9.88 -9.77
C PRO A 41 16.38 10.21 -10.20
N ILE A 42 15.90 9.62 -11.27
CA ILE A 42 14.54 9.79 -11.76
C ILE A 42 13.55 9.12 -10.80
N VAL A 43 13.81 7.87 -10.43
CA VAL A 43 12.89 7.10 -9.57
C VAL A 43 12.77 7.73 -8.19
N ILE A 44 13.88 8.00 -7.51
CA ILE A 44 13.81 8.57 -6.17
C ILE A 44 13.15 9.96 -6.18
N ARG A 45 13.49 10.82 -7.12
CA ARG A 45 12.95 12.19 -7.20
C ARG A 45 11.44 12.20 -7.37
N HIS A 46 10.90 11.39 -8.27
CA HIS A 46 9.48 11.41 -8.60
C HIS A 46 8.63 10.49 -7.74
N VAL A 47 9.17 9.37 -7.28
CA VAL A 47 8.43 8.45 -6.40
C VAL A 47 8.45 8.92 -4.96
N TRP A 48 9.63 9.20 -4.40
CA TRP A 48 9.73 9.64 -3.00
C TRP A 48 9.37 11.12 -2.81
N GLY A 49 9.65 11.98 -3.78
CA GLY A 49 9.15 13.36 -3.76
C GLY A 49 7.63 13.40 -3.66
N GLN A 50 6.93 12.58 -4.44
CA GLN A 50 5.48 12.44 -4.37
C GLN A 50 5.01 11.91 -2.99
N LEU A 51 5.68 10.91 -2.40
CA LEU A 51 5.30 10.40 -1.07
C LEU A 51 5.47 11.44 0.03
N LEU A 52 6.52 12.25 -0.06
CA LEU A 52 6.73 13.39 0.83
C LEU A 52 5.63 14.44 0.67
N ASP A 53 5.22 14.74 -0.56
CA ASP A 53 4.12 15.67 -0.83
C ASP A 53 2.78 15.13 -0.33
N LEU A 54 2.47 13.86 -0.56
CA LEU A 54 1.29 13.21 0.00
C LEU A 54 1.28 13.27 1.53
N LYS A 55 2.43 13.04 2.18
CA LYS A 55 2.54 13.12 3.64
C LYS A 55 2.25 14.51 4.18
N ARG A 56 2.61 15.57 3.43
CA ARG A 56 2.44 16.98 3.84
C ARG A 56 1.06 17.55 3.51
N GLU A 57 0.50 17.19 2.37
CA GLU A 57 -0.57 17.95 1.73
C GLU A 57 -1.84 17.15 1.43
N SER A 58 -1.82 15.83 1.59
CA SER A 58 -2.99 15.01 1.27
C SER A 58 -4.15 15.32 2.22
N PRO A 59 -5.37 15.52 1.70
CA PRO A 59 -6.59 15.60 2.47
C PRO A 59 -7.14 14.23 2.89
N VAL A 60 -6.48 13.15 2.47
CA VAL A 60 -6.83 11.78 2.88
C VAL A 60 -6.26 11.51 4.26
N ASP A 61 -7.09 10.96 5.14
CA ASP A 61 -6.62 10.54 6.46
C ASP A 61 -5.52 9.46 6.31
N ALA A 62 -4.44 9.62 7.06
CA ALA A 62 -3.34 8.66 7.08
C ALA A 62 -3.82 7.23 7.40
N ARG A 63 -4.84 7.11 8.24
CA ARG A 63 -5.46 5.84 8.61
C ARG A 63 -6.08 5.13 7.39
N HIS A 64 -6.69 5.86 6.47
CA HIS A 64 -7.21 5.29 5.21
C HIS A 64 -6.09 4.75 4.33
N PHE A 65 -4.96 5.45 4.24
CA PHE A 65 -3.80 4.94 3.51
C PHE A 65 -3.25 3.66 4.13
N GLU A 66 -3.08 3.61 5.45
CA GLU A 66 -2.56 2.42 6.12
C GLU A 66 -3.50 1.22 5.97
N ILE A 67 -4.82 1.42 6.03
CA ILE A 67 -5.82 0.38 5.73
C ILE A 67 -5.61 -0.20 4.32
N ALA A 68 -5.58 0.68 3.30
CA ALA A 68 -5.42 0.24 1.91
C ALA A 68 -4.09 -0.50 1.70
N ILE A 69 -3.00 0.03 2.26
CA ILE A 69 -1.65 -0.54 2.15
C ILE A 69 -1.59 -1.93 2.79
N LEU A 70 -2.13 -2.11 4.00
CA LEU A 70 -2.12 -3.41 4.66
C LEU A 70 -2.93 -4.46 3.89
N VAL A 71 -4.13 -4.11 3.39
CA VAL A 71 -4.92 -5.02 2.54
C VAL A 71 -4.10 -5.46 1.32
N VAL A 72 -3.47 -4.51 0.63
CA VAL A 72 -2.64 -4.80 -0.56
C VAL A 72 -1.45 -5.68 -0.19
N SER A 73 -0.72 -5.32 0.86
CA SER A 73 0.54 -5.99 1.24
C SER A 73 0.32 -7.42 1.71
N HIS A 74 -0.79 -7.69 2.39
CA HIS A 74 -1.16 -9.05 2.76
C HIS A 74 -1.53 -9.93 1.55
N VAL A 75 -2.23 -9.38 0.57
CA VAL A 75 -2.61 -10.12 -0.65
C VAL A 75 -1.41 -10.39 -1.56
N THR A 76 -0.53 -9.43 -1.71
CA THR A 76 0.69 -9.55 -2.51
C THR A 76 1.82 -10.27 -1.79
N ARG A 77 1.63 -10.59 -0.50
CA ARG A 77 2.60 -11.31 0.35
C ARG A 77 3.95 -10.60 0.52
N CYS A 78 3.94 -9.27 0.59
CA CYS A 78 5.14 -8.49 0.83
C CYS A 78 5.39 -8.33 2.34
N ASP A 79 6.23 -9.20 2.91
CA ASP A 79 6.54 -9.17 4.36
C ASP A 79 7.26 -7.88 4.76
N TYR A 80 8.11 -7.32 3.89
CA TYR A 80 8.71 -5.99 4.07
C TYR A 80 7.63 -4.94 4.33
N CYS A 81 6.65 -4.82 3.42
CA CYS A 81 5.60 -3.81 3.54
C CYS A 81 4.68 -4.06 4.75
N VAL A 82 4.31 -5.31 5.02
CA VAL A 82 3.49 -5.65 6.20
C VAL A 82 4.21 -5.23 7.48
N SER A 83 5.50 -5.57 7.61
CA SER A 83 6.30 -5.28 8.81
C SER A 83 6.45 -3.79 9.08
N HIS A 84 6.61 -2.97 8.03
CA HIS A 84 6.74 -1.52 8.16
C HIS A 84 5.41 -0.80 8.39
N HIS A 85 4.34 -1.25 7.72
CA HIS A 85 3.05 -0.56 7.81
C HIS A 85 2.19 -1.00 8.99
N THR A 86 2.42 -2.17 9.60
CA THR A 86 1.72 -2.61 10.82
C THR A 86 1.89 -1.61 11.99
N PRO A 87 3.12 -1.23 12.40
CA PRO A 87 3.28 -0.24 13.47
C PRO A 87 2.73 1.14 13.09
N ARG A 88 2.82 1.53 11.83
CA ARG A 88 2.23 2.79 11.35
C ARG A 88 0.71 2.78 11.44
N ALA A 89 0.07 1.70 11.05
CA ALA A 89 -1.37 1.50 11.15
C ALA A 89 -1.85 1.58 12.62
N LEU A 90 -1.15 0.92 13.53
CA LEU A 90 -1.40 1.04 14.97
C LEU A 90 -1.23 2.49 15.44
N GLY A 91 -0.21 3.20 14.94
CA GLY A 91 0.03 4.61 15.20
C GLY A 91 -1.09 5.56 14.74
N THR A 92 -1.91 5.16 13.76
CA THR A 92 -3.12 5.90 13.34
C THR A 92 -4.35 5.57 14.19
N GLY A 93 -4.20 4.72 15.21
CA GLY A 93 -5.28 4.30 16.09
C GLY A 93 -6.05 3.07 15.62
N LEU A 94 -5.55 2.32 14.60
CA LEU A 94 -6.06 0.98 14.34
C LEU A 94 -5.74 0.07 15.52
N THR A 95 -6.69 -0.76 15.90
CA THR A 95 -6.48 -1.79 16.92
C THR A 95 -5.79 -3.01 16.33
N THR A 96 -5.17 -3.85 17.17
CA THR A 96 -4.58 -5.13 16.76
C THR A 96 -5.63 -6.01 16.05
N ALA A 97 -6.84 -6.09 16.58
CA ALA A 97 -7.92 -6.86 15.95
C ALA A 97 -8.29 -6.36 14.55
N GLN A 98 -8.25 -5.03 14.31
CA GLN A 98 -8.47 -4.46 12.98
C GLN A 98 -7.32 -4.80 12.02
N VAL A 99 -6.05 -4.72 12.48
CA VAL A 99 -4.89 -5.11 11.67
C VAL A 99 -4.94 -6.60 11.30
N GLU A 100 -5.26 -7.47 12.26
CA GLU A 100 -5.47 -8.91 12.02
C GLU A 100 -6.59 -9.17 11.02
N TYR A 101 -7.70 -8.43 11.11
CA TYR A 101 -8.79 -8.53 10.15
C TYR A 101 -8.33 -8.15 8.73
N LEU A 102 -7.54 -7.08 8.56
CA LEU A 102 -7.00 -6.67 7.26
C LEU A 102 -6.13 -7.76 6.62
N ALA A 103 -5.45 -8.58 7.42
CA ALA A 103 -4.67 -9.71 6.94
C ALA A 103 -5.54 -10.80 6.28
N THR A 104 -6.79 -10.93 6.68
CA THR A 104 -7.70 -11.97 6.19
C THR A 104 -8.59 -11.51 5.04
N VAL A 105 -9.04 -10.24 5.08
CA VAL A 105 -10.08 -9.73 4.18
C VAL A 105 -9.65 -9.63 2.72
N GLY A 106 -8.37 -9.36 2.47
CA GLY A 106 -7.83 -9.23 1.12
C GLY A 106 -7.93 -10.50 0.28
N GLY A 107 -7.91 -11.67 0.93
CA GLY A 107 -8.04 -12.97 0.28
C GLY A 107 -9.48 -13.36 -0.08
N ALA A 108 -10.47 -12.76 0.55
CA ALA A 108 -11.87 -13.06 0.31
C ALA A 108 -12.30 -12.70 -1.13
N SER A 109 -13.14 -13.54 -1.73
CA SER A 109 -13.70 -13.24 -3.05
C SER A 109 -14.51 -11.93 -3.02
N VAL A 110 -14.35 -11.11 -4.05
CA VAL A 110 -15.32 -10.04 -4.33
C VAL A 110 -16.57 -10.76 -4.82
N ASP A 111 -17.69 -10.62 -4.09
CA ASP A 111 -18.94 -11.25 -4.50
C ASP A 111 -19.45 -10.68 -5.84
N ALA A 112 -20.38 -11.37 -6.45
CA ALA A 112 -20.95 -10.95 -7.73
C ALA A 112 -21.65 -9.58 -7.68
N ASN A 113 -21.93 -9.06 -6.49
CA ASN A 113 -22.54 -7.75 -6.27
C ASN A 113 -21.50 -6.64 -6.02
N GLY A 114 -20.22 -6.99 -5.85
CA GLY A 114 -19.15 -6.04 -5.57
C GLY A 114 -19.28 -5.34 -4.21
N THR A 115 -20.23 -5.76 -3.42
CA THR A 115 -20.52 -5.24 -2.10
C THR A 115 -20.07 -6.26 -1.08
N VAL A 116 -18.91 -6.04 -0.54
CA VAL A 116 -18.71 -6.48 0.82
C VAL A 116 -19.38 -5.43 1.68
N GLY A 117 -20.27 -5.87 2.53
CA GLY A 117 -20.95 -4.98 3.46
C GLY A 117 -19.96 -4.30 4.40
N GLN A 118 -20.47 -3.70 5.42
CA GLN A 118 -19.68 -3.09 6.48
C GLN A 118 -18.66 -4.10 7.05
N HIS A 119 -17.40 -3.74 7.04
CA HIS A 119 -16.34 -4.56 7.63
C HIS A 119 -16.37 -4.44 9.16
N PRO A 120 -16.30 -5.55 9.91
CA PRO A 120 -16.38 -5.52 11.38
C PRO A 120 -15.29 -4.62 12.00
N GLY A 121 -15.70 -3.70 12.86
CA GLY A 121 -14.79 -2.79 13.55
C GLY A 121 -14.33 -1.58 12.74
N PHE A 122 -14.78 -1.43 11.49
CA PHE A 122 -14.48 -0.28 10.63
C PHE A 122 -15.74 0.54 10.37
N ASP A 123 -15.57 1.84 10.23
CA ASP A 123 -16.67 2.73 9.84
C ASP A 123 -17.00 2.61 8.33
N GLY A 124 -17.95 3.43 7.86
CA GLY A 124 -18.40 3.36 6.47
C GLY A 124 -17.34 3.80 5.45
N ASP A 125 -16.50 4.77 5.78
CA ASP A 125 -15.45 5.28 4.92
C ASP A 125 -14.26 4.32 4.89
N GLU A 126 -13.85 3.82 6.04
CA GLU A 126 -12.82 2.79 6.19
C GLU A 126 -13.21 1.49 5.45
N SER A 127 -14.47 1.06 5.60
CA SER A 127 -14.99 -0.12 4.88
C SER A 127 -14.94 0.07 3.37
N LEU A 128 -15.20 1.29 2.89
CA LEU A 128 -15.13 1.61 1.47
C LEU A 128 -13.69 1.63 0.95
N VAL A 129 -12.73 2.04 1.77
CA VAL A 129 -11.28 1.97 1.45
C VAL A 129 -10.82 0.51 1.37
N ILE A 130 -11.28 -0.36 2.27
CA ILE A 130 -11.03 -1.80 2.20
C ILE A 130 -11.59 -2.38 0.89
N ASP A 131 -12.83 -2.04 0.54
CA ASP A 131 -13.47 -2.47 -0.72
C ASP A 131 -12.66 -2.00 -1.94
N LEU A 132 -12.16 -0.76 -1.94
CA LEU A 132 -11.32 -0.21 -3.00
C LEU A 132 -10.03 -1.00 -3.18
N ALA A 133 -9.29 -1.24 -2.10
CA ALA A 133 -8.03 -1.98 -2.13
C ALA A 133 -8.24 -3.42 -2.65
N ARG A 134 -9.27 -4.11 -2.17
CA ARG A 134 -9.67 -5.43 -2.64
C ARG A 134 -10.06 -5.45 -4.11
N PHE A 135 -10.84 -4.45 -4.55
CA PHE A 135 -11.27 -4.35 -5.94
C PHE A 135 -10.10 -4.14 -6.89
N ILE A 136 -9.14 -3.27 -6.56
CA ILE A 136 -7.93 -3.03 -7.36
C ILE A 136 -7.18 -4.35 -7.60
N LEU A 137 -6.95 -5.12 -6.55
CA LEU A 137 -6.25 -6.41 -6.64
C LEU A 137 -7.06 -7.45 -7.42
N TRP A 138 -8.36 -7.54 -7.12
CA TRP A 138 -9.22 -8.50 -7.80
C TRP A 138 -9.35 -8.19 -9.28
N ALA A 139 -9.63 -6.95 -9.65
CA ALA A 139 -9.83 -6.53 -11.04
C ALA A 139 -8.55 -6.65 -11.89
N GLY A 140 -7.39 -6.34 -11.29
CA GLY A 140 -6.11 -6.37 -11.97
C GLY A 140 -5.48 -7.77 -12.08
N MET A 141 -5.71 -8.63 -11.10
CA MET A 141 -4.99 -9.90 -10.98
C MET A 141 -5.90 -11.14 -11.09
N ARG A 142 -7.00 -11.16 -10.35
CA ARG A 142 -7.82 -12.37 -10.18
C ARG A 142 -8.94 -12.51 -11.19
N ALA A 143 -9.63 -11.43 -11.49
CA ALA A 143 -10.77 -11.48 -12.42
C ALA A 143 -10.36 -11.95 -13.83
N PRO A 144 -9.26 -11.46 -14.43
CA PRO A 144 -8.76 -11.98 -15.70
C PRO A 144 -8.36 -13.44 -15.62
N ALA A 145 -7.65 -13.86 -14.58
CA ALA A 145 -7.22 -15.24 -14.38
C ALA A 145 -8.40 -16.21 -14.18
N ALA A 146 -9.49 -15.75 -13.58
CA ALA A 146 -10.73 -16.52 -13.39
C ALA A 146 -11.69 -16.45 -14.60
N GLY A 147 -11.30 -15.80 -15.69
CA GLY A 147 -12.15 -15.68 -16.89
C GLY A 147 -13.39 -14.80 -16.68
N VAL A 148 -13.39 -13.90 -15.70
CA VAL A 148 -14.52 -13.01 -15.45
C VAL A 148 -14.70 -12.06 -16.64
N ALA A 149 -15.91 -12.00 -17.16
CA ALA A 149 -16.22 -11.16 -18.32
C ALA A 149 -15.92 -9.67 -18.02
N PRO A 150 -15.26 -8.92 -18.93
CA PRO A 150 -14.92 -7.52 -18.74
C PRO A 150 -16.10 -6.63 -18.35
N ARG A 151 -17.30 -6.93 -18.84
CA ARG A 151 -18.53 -6.21 -18.48
C ARG A 151 -18.84 -6.30 -16.99
N VAL A 152 -18.66 -7.46 -16.38
CA VAL A 152 -18.89 -7.63 -14.93
C VAL A 152 -17.92 -6.77 -14.13
N VAL A 153 -16.65 -6.80 -14.51
CA VAL A 153 -15.62 -5.94 -13.87
C VAL A 153 -15.96 -4.45 -14.02
N HIS A 154 -16.41 -4.05 -15.22
CA HIS A 154 -16.82 -2.67 -15.48
C HIS A 154 -18.01 -2.24 -14.61
N ASP A 155 -19.05 -3.05 -14.51
CA ASP A 155 -20.25 -2.72 -13.74
C ASP A 155 -19.94 -2.64 -12.23
N LEU A 156 -19.08 -3.52 -11.71
CA LEU A 156 -18.60 -3.48 -10.32
C LEU A 156 -17.78 -2.21 -10.06
N ARG A 157 -16.89 -1.84 -10.99
CA ARG A 157 -16.08 -0.61 -10.90
C ARG A 157 -16.96 0.63 -10.80
N ARG A 158 -17.98 0.74 -11.63
CA ARG A 158 -18.89 1.88 -11.60
C ARG A 158 -19.61 1.99 -10.27
N ARG A 159 -20.18 0.90 -9.76
CA ARG A 159 -20.84 0.89 -8.45
C ARG A 159 -19.89 1.28 -7.30
N LEU A 160 -18.65 0.79 -7.32
CA LEU A 160 -17.65 1.19 -6.34
C LEU A 160 -17.33 2.69 -6.44
N PHE A 161 -17.13 3.18 -7.67
CA PHE A 161 -16.85 4.59 -7.90
C PHE A 161 -18.00 5.50 -7.45
N ASP A 162 -19.25 5.14 -7.73
CA ASP A 162 -20.43 5.90 -7.26
C ASP A 162 -20.47 5.99 -5.72
N ARG A 163 -20.12 4.90 -5.03
CA ARG A 163 -20.02 4.90 -3.55
C ARG A 163 -18.87 5.78 -3.05
N LEU A 164 -17.69 5.72 -3.70
CA LEU A 164 -16.55 6.57 -3.38
C LEU A 164 -16.90 8.06 -3.57
N ALA A 165 -17.52 8.40 -4.70
CA ALA A 165 -17.90 9.78 -5.02
C ALA A 165 -18.97 10.36 -4.07
N ALA A 166 -19.75 9.51 -3.41
CA ALA A 166 -20.70 9.94 -2.39
C ALA A 166 -20.04 10.29 -1.05
N ARG A 167 -18.80 9.91 -0.80
CA ARG A 167 -18.10 10.04 0.49
C ARG A 167 -16.81 10.86 0.41
N PHE A 168 -16.09 10.79 -0.70
CA PHE A 168 -14.78 11.39 -0.89
C PHE A 168 -14.81 12.42 -2.02
N SER A 169 -14.03 13.47 -1.88
CA SER A 169 -13.79 14.44 -2.95
C SER A 169 -13.00 13.80 -4.11
N PRO A 170 -13.07 14.36 -5.32
CA PRO A 170 -12.28 13.86 -6.46
C PRO A 170 -10.77 13.74 -6.16
N ARG A 171 -10.20 14.70 -5.42
CA ARG A 171 -8.80 14.66 -4.99
C ARG A 171 -8.51 13.48 -4.06
N GLN A 172 -9.38 13.25 -3.07
CA GLN A 172 -9.20 12.11 -2.15
C GLN A 172 -9.33 10.77 -2.88
N ILE A 173 -10.27 10.64 -3.81
CA ILE A 173 -10.43 9.43 -4.63
C ILE A 173 -9.18 9.16 -5.44
N GLU A 174 -8.65 10.18 -6.13
CA GLU A 174 -7.44 10.05 -6.94
C GLU A 174 -6.24 9.63 -6.09
N GLU A 175 -6.02 10.29 -4.95
CA GLU A 175 -4.91 9.98 -4.06
C GLU A 175 -5.04 8.58 -3.41
N LEU A 176 -6.26 8.14 -3.06
CA LEU A 176 -6.53 6.80 -2.56
C LEU A 176 -6.23 5.73 -3.62
N ILE A 177 -6.75 5.90 -4.83
CA ILE A 177 -6.51 4.97 -5.95
C ILE A 177 -5.02 4.90 -6.26
N TRP A 178 -4.40 6.07 -6.43
CA TRP A 178 -2.98 6.16 -6.77
C TRP A 178 -2.10 5.52 -5.71
N ARG A 179 -2.28 5.89 -4.43
CA ARG A 179 -1.47 5.35 -3.33
C ARG A 179 -1.65 3.85 -3.15
N THR A 180 -2.86 3.33 -3.37
CA THR A 180 -3.16 1.90 -3.31
C THR A 180 -2.47 1.14 -4.45
N THR A 181 -2.55 1.65 -5.69
CA THR A 181 -1.89 1.02 -6.85
C THR A 181 -0.37 1.13 -6.78
N GLN A 182 0.15 2.25 -6.28
CA GLN A 182 1.58 2.42 -6.05
C GLN A 182 2.11 1.42 -5.00
N CYS A 183 1.30 1.08 -3.98
CA CYS A 183 1.66 0.06 -3.01
C CYS A 183 1.85 -1.31 -3.68
N VAL A 184 1.02 -1.68 -4.65
CA VAL A 184 1.21 -2.92 -5.44
C VAL A 184 2.57 -2.91 -6.13
N ALA A 185 2.94 -1.77 -6.74
CA ALA A 185 4.23 -1.62 -7.42
C ALA A 185 5.41 -1.74 -6.43
N PHE A 186 5.30 -1.11 -5.25
CA PHE A 186 6.32 -1.24 -4.20
C PHE A 186 6.47 -2.68 -3.71
N ASN A 187 5.36 -3.37 -3.51
CA ASN A 187 5.38 -4.75 -3.01
C ASN A 187 6.15 -5.67 -3.97
N TRP A 188 5.89 -5.56 -5.27
CA TRP A 188 6.60 -6.32 -6.28
C TRP A 188 8.06 -5.90 -6.44
N HIS A 189 8.34 -4.59 -6.33
CA HIS A 189 9.70 -4.08 -6.36
C HIS A 189 10.54 -4.63 -5.18
N ASN A 190 9.97 -4.60 -3.97
CA ASN A 190 10.65 -5.07 -2.77
C ASN A 190 10.88 -6.58 -2.80
N ASP A 191 9.87 -7.34 -3.26
CA ASP A 191 9.94 -8.79 -3.42
C ASP A 191 11.00 -9.18 -4.46
N LEU A 192 10.97 -8.52 -5.64
CA LEU A 192 11.94 -8.78 -6.72
C LEU A 192 13.39 -8.51 -6.31
N LEU A 193 13.62 -7.52 -5.47
CA LEU A 193 14.95 -7.14 -5.00
C LEU A 193 15.36 -7.83 -3.70
N GLU A 194 14.48 -8.66 -3.13
CA GLU A 194 14.69 -9.33 -1.85
C GLU A 194 15.15 -8.33 -0.76
N LEU A 195 14.42 -7.19 -0.65
CA LEU A 195 14.80 -6.17 0.31
C LEU A 195 14.66 -6.69 1.74
N ASP A 196 15.77 -6.65 2.47
CA ASP A 196 15.76 -6.91 3.90
C ASP A 196 15.09 -5.73 4.64
N PRO A 197 14.23 -5.98 5.65
CA PRO A 197 13.74 -4.92 6.51
C PRO A 197 14.88 -4.32 7.33
N GLU A 198 14.71 -3.11 7.80
CA GLU A 198 15.63 -2.45 8.69
C GLU A 198 15.73 -3.19 10.03
N ALA A 199 16.89 -3.14 10.67
CA ALA A 199 17.19 -3.92 11.88
C ALA A 199 16.24 -3.61 13.07
N GLU A 200 15.66 -2.40 13.09
CA GLU A 200 14.73 -1.93 14.11
C GLU A 200 13.29 -2.41 13.87
N VAL A 201 13.01 -2.91 12.66
CA VAL A 201 11.67 -3.35 12.26
C VAL A 201 11.48 -4.81 12.60
N THR A 202 10.51 -5.09 13.48
CA THR A 202 10.14 -6.46 13.81
C THR A 202 9.44 -7.10 12.61
N LEU A 203 10.03 -8.16 12.07
CA LEU A 203 9.41 -8.95 11.01
C LEU A 203 8.08 -9.52 11.48
N VAL A 204 7.02 -9.17 10.77
CA VAL A 204 5.74 -9.86 10.85
C VAL A 204 5.79 -11.03 9.86
N THR A 205 6.40 -12.14 10.29
CA THR A 205 6.42 -13.36 9.48
C THR A 205 5.05 -14.01 9.51
N ARG A 206 4.58 -14.43 8.35
CA ARG A 206 3.41 -15.33 8.28
C ARG A 206 3.85 -16.70 8.74
N ASP A 207 3.11 -17.26 9.68
CA ASP A 207 3.24 -18.69 9.95
C ASP A 207 3.05 -19.45 8.64
N ALA A 208 3.99 -20.34 8.34
CA ALA A 208 4.05 -21.16 7.13
C ALA A 208 2.89 -22.18 7.00
N ASN A 209 1.81 -22.03 7.78
CA ASN A 209 0.74 -23.01 7.99
C ASN A 209 -0.58 -22.68 7.27
N HIS A 210 -0.56 -21.94 6.18
CA HIS A 210 -1.73 -21.87 5.29
C HIS A 210 -1.30 -22.20 3.85
N GLY A 211 -0.95 -23.49 3.66
CA GLY A 211 -0.84 -24.12 2.35
C GLY A 211 -2.19 -24.40 1.72
#